data_8410d0df7aa6a587a12bedd373780f40
#
_entry.id   8410d0df7aa6a587a12bedd373780f40
#
_cell.length_a   1.000
_cell.length_b   1.000
_cell.length_c   1.000
_cell.angle_alpha   90.00
_cell.angle_beta   90.00
_cell.angle_gamma   90.00
#
_symmetry.space_group_name_H-M   'P 1'
#
loop_
_entity.id
_entity.type
_entity.pdbx_description
1 polymer ?
#
loop_
_entity_poly.entity_id
_entity_poly.type
_entity_poly.pdbx_seq_one_letter_code
_entity_poly.pdbx_strand_id
1 'polypeptide(L)'
;RTSSQMPSERGAANAASCSAESPSTHVTATVIDRLPSTAVTGEWQLGAWSDTTGWPQCVTFHEERIVFARGQTIWMSRTGDFPDFTPTYDDGEVVATHAITVTIADDEVRDIIWMASTPRGLLVGTRSAEYLVGQASANQPLAGDNVKAARQSDRGTAPDVPAIRAGGAVLFMQKAGRKLREMRYAYDADAYSTADATILSEHITAGGVTALAWCEEPDGLLYGVRGDGALLSLTFEPDQRVRAWARHSVGGAVVESIAAIPNPDGTADELWLIARRTIGGVTRRHIEFIEAQDSGHHVDAGLLYE
;
A
#
# COMPACT_ATOMS: atom_id res chain seq x y z
N ARG A 1 -15.04 -11.83 -26.20
CA ARG A 1 -16.06 -12.78 -26.49
C ARG A 1 -15.78 -14.17 -26.07
N THR A 2 -16.50 -14.82 -25.27
CA THR A 2 -16.44 -16.16 -24.74
C THR A 2 -15.18 -16.42 -23.96
N SER A 3 -15.29 -16.20 -22.67
CA SER A 3 -14.41 -16.77 -21.71
C SER A 3 -14.50 -18.28 -21.78
N SER A 4 -13.48 -18.97 -22.23
CA SER A 4 -13.31 -20.29 -21.69
C SER A 4 -12.75 -20.07 -20.32
N GLN A 5 -13.59 -20.14 -19.36
CA GLN A 5 -13.15 -20.55 -18.05
C GLN A 5 -12.37 -21.84 -18.24
N MET A 6 -11.08 -21.82 -17.98
CA MET A 6 -10.48 -23.04 -17.48
C MET A 6 -11.35 -23.47 -16.31
N PRO A 7 -11.70 -24.74 -16.17
CA PRO A 7 -12.64 -25.17 -15.16
C PRO A 7 -12.14 -24.76 -13.79
N SER A 8 -13.02 -24.12 -13.08
CA SER A 8 -12.82 -23.57 -11.76
C SER A 8 -12.80 -24.66 -10.70
N GLU A 9 -11.83 -25.52 -10.76
CA GLU A 9 -11.48 -26.28 -9.56
C GLU A 9 -10.15 -25.80 -9.07
N ARG A 10 -10.21 -24.82 -8.14
CA ARG A 10 -9.13 -24.18 -7.41
C ARG A 10 -8.27 -23.21 -8.21
N GLY A 11 -8.49 -21.93 -7.96
CA GLY A 11 -7.51 -20.88 -8.06
C GLY A 11 -6.89 -20.67 -9.43
N ALA A 12 -7.70 -20.60 -10.47
CA ALA A 12 -7.22 -20.40 -11.84
C ALA A 12 -6.48 -19.07 -12.08
N ALA A 13 -6.40 -18.21 -11.10
CA ALA A 13 -5.59 -16.98 -11.19
C ALA A 13 -4.09 -17.23 -11.27
N ASN A 14 -3.62 -18.41 -10.92
CA ASN A 14 -2.19 -18.72 -10.82
C ASN A 14 -1.64 -19.65 -11.90
N ALA A 15 -2.46 -20.04 -12.88
CA ALA A 15 -2.17 -21.26 -13.59
C ALA A 15 -1.43 -21.13 -14.90
N ALA A 16 -1.19 -19.96 -15.43
CA ALA A 16 -0.49 -19.88 -16.71
C ALA A 16 0.41 -18.66 -16.80
N SER A 17 1.70 -18.87 -16.88
CA SER A 17 2.55 -17.89 -17.56
C SER A 17 2.22 -17.98 -19.05
N CYS A 18 1.39 -17.07 -19.54
CA CYS A 18 1.04 -17.01 -20.94
C CYS A 18 1.85 -15.91 -21.60
N SER A 19 2.75 -16.24 -22.48
CA SER A 19 3.35 -15.28 -23.41
C SER A 19 2.49 -15.26 -24.66
N ALA A 20 1.69 -14.21 -24.85
CA ALA A 20 0.93 -14.01 -26.07
C ALA A 20 1.69 -13.05 -26.99
N GLU A 21 2.20 -13.54 -28.11
CA GLU A 21 2.56 -12.70 -29.24
C GLU A 21 1.31 -12.47 -30.11
N SER A 22 0.99 -11.22 -30.38
CA SER A 22 -0.16 -10.82 -31.20
C SER A 22 0.14 -10.99 -32.70
N PRO A 23 -0.76 -11.49 -33.53
CA PRO A 23 -2.01 -12.22 -33.32
C PRO A 23 -1.79 -13.74 -33.43
N SER A 24 -1.43 -14.38 -32.36
CA SER A 24 -1.24 -15.85 -32.42
C SER A 24 -2.57 -16.56 -32.16
N THR A 25 -2.87 -17.50 -33.01
CA THR A 25 -3.99 -18.45 -32.81
C THR A 25 -3.63 -19.56 -31.84
N HIS A 26 -2.40 -19.54 -31.33
CA HIS A 26 -1.87 -20.58 -30.43
C HIS A 26 -1.25 -19.93 -29.20
N VAL A 27 -1.52 -20.52 -28.05
CA VAL A 27 -0.96 -20.14 -26.76
C VAL A 27 -0.25 -21.35 -26.17
N THR A 28 0.97 -21.15 -25.71
CA THR A 28 1.69 -22.14 -24.92
C THR A 28 1.52 -21.80 -23.44
N ALA A 29 1.01 -22.75 -22.66
CA ALA A 29 0.80 -22.58 -21.24
C ALA A 29 1.33 -23.78 -20.47
N THR A 30 1.85 -23.54 -19.25
CA THR A 30 2.15 -24.60 -18.30
C THR A 30 0.88 -24.95 -17.54
N VAL A 31 0.46 -26.20 -17.63
CA VAL A 31 -0.71 -26.69 -16.90
C VAL A 31 -0.29 -26.98 -15.46
N ILE A 32 -0.90 -26.26 -14.50
CA ILE A 32 -0.64 -26.44 -13.08
C ILE A 32 -1.69 -27.38 -12.47
N ASP A 33 -2.93 -27.34 -12.98
CA ASP A 33 -4.00 -28.22 -12.53
C ASP A 33 -4.56 -29.05 -13.70
N ARG A 34 -5.24 -30.16 -13.38
CA ARG A 34 -5.72 -31.07 -14.39
C ARG A 34 -6.78 -30.43 -15.28
N LEU A 35 -6.54 -30.39 -16.58
CA LEU A 35 -7.56 -29.97 -17.54
C LEU A 35 -8.64 -31.05 -17.68
N PRO A 36 -9.92 -30.65 -17.77
CA PRO A 36 -11.02 -31.59 -17.96
C PRO A 36 -11.00 -32.26 -19.33
N SER A 37 -10.37 -31.61 -20.31
CA SER A 37 -10.28 -32.09 -21.68
C SER A 37 -8.95 -31.63 -22.30
N THR A 38 -8.41 -32.44 -23.19
CA THR A 38 -7.26 -32.09 -24.06
C THR A 38 -7.72 -31.63 -25.44
N ALA A 39 -9.03 -31.46 -25.66
CA ALA A 39 -9.57 -30.97 -26.92
C ALA A 39 -9.14 -29.51 -27.15
N VAL A 40 -8.96 -29.16 -28.42
CA VAL A 40 -8.69 -27.79 -28.80
C VAL A 40 -9.89 -26.92 -28.41
N THR A 41 -9.65 -25.83 -27.70
CA THR A 41 -10.68 -24.82 -27.37
C THR A 41 -10.32 -23.50 -28.04
N GLY A 42 -11.33 -22.83 -28.60
CA GLY A 42 -11.23 -21.45 -29.07
C GLY A 42 -11.54 -20.44 -27.98
N GLU A 43 -11.88 -20.92 -26.79
CA GLU A 43 -12.31 -20.09 -25.66
C GLU A 43 -11.20 -20.02 -24.64
N TRP A 44 -10.47 -18.94 -24.62
CA TRP A 44 -9.45 -18.64 -23.62
C TRP A 44 -9.31 -17.13 -23.42
N GLN A 45 -8.84 -16.72 -22.27
CA GLN A 45 -8.54 -15.32 -21.99
C GLN A 45 -7.27 -15.23 -21.16
N LEU A 46 -6.55 -14.12 -21.31
CA LEU A 46 -5.45 -13.79 -20.43
C LEU A 46 -5.99 -13.60 -19.00
N GLY A 47 -5.19 -14.03 -18.01
CA GLY A 47 -5.43 -13.66 -16.63
C GLY A 47 -5.48 -12.14 -16.44
N ALA A 48 -6.02 -11.70 -15.32
CA ALA A 48 -6.10 -10.29 -14.98
C ALA A 48 -4.71 -9.61 -14.97
N TRP A 49 -3.65 -10.37 -14.69
CA TRP A 49 -2.28 -9.90 -14.58
C TRP A 49 -1.36 -10.66 -15.52
N SER A 50 -0.58 -9.95 -16.31
CA SER A 50 0.39 -10.50 -17.25
C SER A 50 1.32 -9.39 -17.75
N ASP A 51 2.33 -9.75 -18.52
CA ASP A 51 3.17 -8.74 -19.20
C ASP A 51 2.37 -7.87 -20.16
N THR A 52 1.25 -8.38 -20.69
CA THR A 52 0.36 -7.63 -21.58
C THR A 52 -0.61 -6.74 -20.81
N THR A 53 -1.26 -7.26 -19.76
CA THR A 53 -2.24 -6.51 -18.95
C THR A 53 -1.59 -5.75 -17.81
N GLY A 54 -0.34 -6.10 -17.46
CA GLY A 54 0.50 -5.56 -16.39
C GLY A 54 0.23 -6.19 -15.03
N TRP A 55 1.10 -5.92 -14.09
CA TRP A 55 1.15 -6.51 -12.77
C TRP A 55 0.58 -5.57 -11.70
N PRO A 56 0.06 -6.08 -10.56
CA PRO A 56 -0.37 -5.25 -9.45
C PRO A 56 0.72 -4.29 -8.96
N GLN A 57 0.31 -3.11 -8.52
CA GLN A 57 1.19 -2.06 -8.02
C GLN A 57 1.09 -1.90 -6.50
N CYS A 58 -0.04 -2.32 -5.91
CA CYS A 58 -0.28 -2.26 -4.48
C CYS A 58 -0.73 -3.62 -3.97
N VAL A 59 -0.32 -3.93 -2.73
CA VAL A 59 -0.74 -5.14 -2.01
C VAL A 59 -1.03 -4.81 -0.55
N THR A 60 -2.05 -5.45 0.01
CA THR A 60 -2.35 -5.40 1.45
C THR A 60 -3.17 -6.63 1.85
N PHE A 61 -3.44 -6.77 3.15
CA PHE A 61 -4.39 -7.75 3.67
C PHE A 61 -5.61 -7.04 4.23
N HIS A 62 -6.79 -7.59 3.97
CA HIS A 62 -8.05 -7.06 4.49
C HIS A 62 -9.07 -8.20 4.63
N GLU A 63 -9.68 -8.33 5.81
CA GLU A 63 -10.71 -9.35 6.10
C GLU A 63 -10.32 -10.77 5.64
N GLU A 64 -9.14 -11.24 6.09
CA GLU A 64 -8.59 -12.57 5.75
C GLU A 64 -8.38 -12.82 4.26
N ARG A 65 -8.23 -11.76 3.47
CA ARG A 65 -7.97 -11.78 2.03
C ARG A 65 -6.65 -11.09 1.72
N ILE A 66 -5.91 -11.58 0.75
CA ILE A 66 -4.90 -10.77 0.11
C ILE A 66 -5.57 -9.88 -0.93
N VAL A 67 -5.17 -8.62 -0.96
CA VAL A 67 -5.76 -7.60 -1.83
C VAL A 67 -4.69 -7.02 -2.71
N PHE A 68 -4.90 -7.09 -4.01
CA PHE A 68 -4.06 -6.46 -5.02
C PHE A 68 -4.81 -5.32 -5.70
N ALA A 69 -4.06 -4.30 -6.13
CA ALA A 69 -4.64 -3.23 -6.93
C ALA A 69 -3.72 -2.82 -8.09
N ARG A 70 -4.35 -2.44 -9.19
CA ARG A 70 -3.71 -1.83 -10.34
C ARG A 70 -4.67 -0.92 -11.09
N GLY A 71 -4.18 0.24 -11.55
CA GLY A 71 -5.06 1.23 -12.14
C GLY A 71 -6.17 1.60 -11.17
N GLN A 72 -7.40 1.31 -11.52
CA GLN A 72 -8.59 1.54 -10.69
C GLN A 72 -9.22 0.27 -10.16
N THR A 73 -8.67 -0.88 -10.48
CA THR A 73 -9.25 -2.19 -10.12
C THR A 73 -8.54 -2.78 -8.92
N ILE A 74 -9.34 -3.30 -8.02
CA ILE A 74 -8.95 -4.00 -6.80
C ILE A 74 -9.42 -5.45 -6.93
N TRP A 75 -8.54 -6.38 -6.65
CA TRP A 75 -8.80 -7.82 -6.59
C TRP A 75 -8.54 -8.31 -5.18
N MET A 76 -9.53 -8.93 -4.56
CA MET A 76 -9.42 -9.57 -3.25
C MET A 76 -9.55 -11.08 -3.45
N SER A 77 -8.65 -11.84 -2.83
CA SER A 77 -8.71 -13.30 -2.86
C SER A 77 -9.95 -13.85 -2.17
N ARG A 78 -10.16 -15.14 -2.26
CA ARG A 78 -11.12 -15.84 -1.36
C ARG A 78 -10.67 -15.69 0.09
N THR A 79 -11.63 -15.72 1.01
CA THR A 79 -11.38 -15.66 2.45
C THR A 79 -10.55 -16.86 2.89
N GLY A 80 -9.38 -16.63 3.49
CA GLY A 80 -8.49 -17.68 3.98
C GLY A 80 -7.75 -18.47 2.88
N ASP A 81 -8.00 -18.20 1.60
CA ASP A 81 -7.31 -18.83 0.47
C ASP A 81 -6.70 -17.78 -0.44
N PHE A 82 -5.47 -17.37 -0.13
CA PHE A 82 -4.79 -16.24 -0.76
C PHE A 82 -4.43 -16.44 -2.25
N PRO A 83 -4.15 -17.64 -2.75
CA PRO A 83 -3.92 -17.85 -4.18
C PRO A 83 -5.20 -17.93 -5.00
N ASP A 84 -6.38 -18.08 -4.38
CA ASP A 84 -7.64 -18.26 -5.10
C ASP A 84 -8.37 -16.92 -5.33
N PHE A 85 -8.55 -16.56 -6.60
CA PHE A 85 -9.30 -15.38 -7.06
C PHE A 85 -10.56 -15.73 -7.84
N THR A 86 -11.14 -16.92 -7.58
CA THR A 86 -12.39 -17.35 -8.23
C THR A 86 -13.59 -16.60 -7.64
N PRO A 87 -14.35 -15.85 -8.46
CA PRO A 87 -15.43 -14.98 -7.97
C PRO A 87 -16.77 -15.68 -7.75
N THR A 88 -16.97 -16.87 -8.31
CA THR A 88 -18.25 -17.60 -8.27
C THR A 88 -18.01 -19.11 -8.21
N TYR A 89 -19.03 -19.88 -7.85
CA TYR A 89 -19.07 -21.31 -8.15
C TYR A 89 -19.34 -21.55 -9.66
N ASP A 90 -19.24 -22.80 -10.09
CA ASP A 90 -19.46 -23.19 -11.50
C ASP A 90 -20.90 -22.91 -11.99
N ASP A 91 -21.88 -22.88 -11.10
CA ASP A 91 -23.27 -22.53 -11.36
C ASP A 91 -23.50 -20.99 -11.37
N GLY A 92 -22.47 -20.20 -11.09
CA GLY A 92 -22.53 -18.74 -11.06
C GLY A 92 -22.97 -18.15 -9.71
N GLU A 93 -23.16 -18.99 -8.68
CA GLU A 93 -23.51 -18.50 -7.34
C GLU A 93 -22.34 -17.71 -6.72
N VAL A 94 -22.65 -16.53 -6.16
CA VAL A 94 -21.73 -15.69 -5.41
C VAL A 94 -21.99 -15.85 -3.92
N VAL A 95 -20.95 -16.18 -3.17
CA VAL A 95 -21.01 -16.24 -1.70
C VAL A 95 -19.97 -15.32 -1.10
N ALA A 96 -20.18 -14.93 0.16
CA ALA A 96 -19.32 -13.96 0.84
C ALA A 96 -17.84 -14.37 0.95
N THR A 97 -17.54 -15.66 0.86
CA THR A 97 -16.16 -16.17 0.91
C THR A 97 -15.43 -16.13 -0.43
N HIS A 98 -16.14 -15.88 -1.53
CA HIS A 98 -15.53 -15.82 -2.87
C HIS A 98 -14.65 -14.57 -3.06
N ALA A 99 -13.82 -14.62 -4.09
CA ALA A 99 -12.99 -13.50 -4.51
C ALA A 99 -13.87 -12.32 -4.97
N ILE A 100 -13.35 -11.11 -4.75
CA ILE A 100 -14.06 -9.88 -5.08
C ILE A 100 -13.21 -9.09 -6.07
N THR A 101 -13.83 -8.63 -7.13
CA THR A 101 -13.22 -7.67 -8.05
C THR A 101 -14.08 -6.42 -8.07
N VAL A 102 -13.48 -5.28 -7.75
CA VAL A 102 -14.17 -3.99 -7.78
C VAL A 102 -13.34 -2.96 -8.51
N THR A 103 -13.98 -2.21 -9.40
CA THR A 103 -13.34 -1.09 -10.11
C THR A 103 -13.93 0.21 -9.59
N ILE A 104 -13.06 1.11 -9.15
CA ILE A 104 -13.47 2.45 -8.73
C ILE A 104 -13.83 3.25 -9.98
N ALA A 105 -15.12 3.53 -10.15
CA ALA A 105 -15.63 4.36 -11.24
C ALA A 105 -15.93 5.75 -10.68
N ASP A 106 -15.19 6.75 -11.14
CA ASP A 106 -15.36 8.16 -10.77
C ASP A 106 -15.02 9.05 -11.96
N ASP A 107 -15.43 10.31 -11.90
CA ASP A 107 -15.20 11.33 -12.94
C ASP A 107 -13.70 11.55 -13.22
N GLU A 108 -12.87 11.45 -12.19
CA GLU A 108 -11.42 11.50 -12.29
C GLU A 108 -10.79 10.12 -12.14
N VAL A 109 -10.62 9.45 -13.26
CA VAL A 109 -9.94 8.16 -13.35
C VAL A 109 -8.46 8.30 -13.03
N ARG A 110 -8.00 7.72 -11.90
CA ARG A 110 -6.61 7.80 -11.45
C ARG A 110 -6.16 6.49 -10.82
N ASP A 111 -4.87 6.20 -10.98
CA ASP A 111 -4.27 5.00 -10.43
C ASP A 111 -4.33 4.98 -8.90
N ILE A 112 -4.58 3.80 -8.36
CA ILE A 112 -4.48 3.50 -6.94
C ILE A 112 -2.99 3.51 -6.56
N ILE A 113 -2.65 4.29 -5.54
CA ILE A 113 -1.27 4.44 -5.06
C ILE A 113 -1.03 3.62 -3.80
N TRP A 114 -2.03 3.54 -2.92
CA TRP A 114 -1.94 2.78 -1.68
C TRP A 114 -3.28 2.24 -1.25
N MET A 115 -3.22 1.20 -0.43
CA MET A 115 -4.37 0.64 0.27
C MET A 115 -4.01 0.42 1.74
N ALA A 116 -4.97 0.65 2.63
CA ALA A 116 -4.81 0.44 4.07
C ALA A 116 -6.06 -0.20 4.66
N SER A 117 -5.91 -1.35 5.29
CA SER A 117 -7.00 -2.02 5.98
C SER A 117 -7.35 -1.29 7.27
N THR A 118 -8.64 -1.03 7.49
CA THR A 118 -9.18 -0.43 8.71
C THR A 118 -10.39 -1.23 9.20
N PRO A 119 -10.82 -1.06 10.46
CA PRO A 119 -12.02 -1.75 10.98
C PRO A 119 -13.32 -1.41 10.24
N ARG A 120 -13.34 -0.32 9.45
CA ARG A 120 -14.52 0.14 8.71
C ARG A 120 -14.51 -0.26 7.24
N GLY A 121 -13.44 -0.85 6.76
CA GLY A 121 -13.22 -1.24 5.38
C GLY A 121 -11.82 -0.92 4.89
N LEU A 122 -11.59 -1.10 3.62
CA LEU A 122 -10.33 -0.83 2.96
C LEU A 122 -10.26 0.62 2.51
N LEU A 123 -9.37 1.41 3.10
CA LEU A 123 -9.05 2.74 2.59
C LEU A 123 -8.14 2.62 1.38
N VAL A 124 -8.44 3.43 0.37
CA VAL A 124 -7.74 3.42 -0.91
C VAL A 124 -7.40 4.85 -1.30
N GLY A 125 -6.13 5.13 -1.50
CA GLY A 125 -5.67 6.42 -1.98
C GLY A 125 -5.32 6.38 -3.47
N THR A 126 -5.89 7.33 -4.22
CA THR A 126 -5.58 7.56 -5.62
C THR A 126 -4.87 8.91 -5.80
N ARG A 127 -4.45 9.23 -7.01
CA ARG A 127 -3.83 10.54 -7.31
C ARG A 127 -4.79 11.73 -7.14
N SER A 128 -6.10 11.50 -7.15
CA SER A 128 -7.11 12.57 -7.11
C SER A 128 -7.94 12.59 -5.83
N ALA A 129 -8.18 11.43 -5.23
CA ALA A 129 -9.13 11.27 -4.13
C ALA A 129 -8.81 10.04 -3.28
N GLU A 130 -9.43 9.96 -2.11
CA GLU A 130 -9.39 8.81 -1.23
C GLU A 130 -10.78 8.20 -1.09
N TYR A 131 -10.84 6.87 -1.09
CA TYR A 131 -12.06 6.08 -1.05
C TYR A 131 -12.06 5.10 0.12
N LEU A 132 -13.25 4.79 0.60
CA LEU A 132 -13.50 3.63 1.46
C LEU A 132 -14.18 2.55 0.62
N VAL A 133 -13.53 1.42 0.48
CA VAL A 133 -14.09 0.22 -0.14
C VAL A 133 -14.58 -0.70 0.98
N GLY A 134 -15.85 -1.01 0.95
CA GLY A 134 -16.51 -1.81 1.97
C GLY A 134 -17.88 -2.27 1.53
N GLN A 135 -18.66 -2.78 2.47
CA GLN A 135 -20.00 -3.29 2.20
C GLN A 135 -20.91 -2.20 1.65
N ALA A 136 -21.70 -2.52 0.62
CA ALA A 136 -22.76 -1.65 0.12
C ALA A 136 -23.94 -1.59 1.11
N SER A 137 -24.26 -2.71 1.75
CA SER A 137 -25.23 -2.83 2.82
C SER A 137 -24.55 -3.31 4.10
N ALA A 138 -24.65 -2.53 5.17
CA ALA A 138 -23.99 -2.81 6.46
C ALA A 138 -24.48 -4.10 7.15
N ASN A 139 -25.63 -4.62 6.77
CA ASN A 139 -26.23 -5.83 7.35
C ASN A 139 -25.82 -7.12 6.65
N GLN A 140 -24.98 -7.04 5.62
CA GLN A 140 -24.51 -8.17 4.85
C GLN A 140 -22.98 -8.19 4.82
N PRO A 141 -22.34 -9.35 4.75
CA PRO A 141 -20.89 -9.44 4.66
C PRO A 141 -20.36 -8.81 3.37
N LEU A 142 -19.08 -8.49 3.36
CA LEU A 142 -18.39 -8.04 2.16
C LEU A 142 -18.35 -9.20 1.15
N ALA A 143 -18.91 -8.98 -0.05
CA ALA A 143 -19.04 -9.96 -1.11
C ALA A 143 -18.98 -9.28 -2.48
N GLY A 144 -18.83 -10.04 -3.55
CA GLY A 144 -18.76 -9.51 -4.90
C GLY A 144 -20.02 -8.75 -5.34
N ASP A 145 -21.18 -9.10 -4.79
CA ASP A 145 -22.48 -8.45 -5.01
C ASP A 145 -22.81 -7.37 -3.94
N ASN A 146 -22.03 -7.31 -2.85
CA ASN A 146 -22.21 -6.36 -1.75
C ASN A 146 -20.95 -5.56 -1.47
N VAL A 147 -20.33 -4.98 -2.49
CA VAL A 147 -19.17 -4.12 -2.39
C VAL A 147 -19.41 -2.77 -3.04
N LYS A 148 -18.93 -1.71 -2.40
CA LYS A 148 -18.93 -0.34 -2.97
C LYS A 148 -17.64 0.39 -2.63
N ALA A 149 -17.24 1.32 -3.49
CA ALA A 149 -16.23 2.32 -3.21
C ALA A 149 -16.92 3.67 -2.98
N ALA A 150 -16.75 4.23 -1.78
CA ALA A 150 -17.33 5.52 -1.40
C ALA A 150 -16.23 6.56 -1.23
N ARG A 151 -16.30 7.66 -1.98
CA ARG A 151 -15.35 8.78 -1.90
C ARG A 151 -15.40 9.42 -0.51
N GLN A 152 -14.24 9.62 0.10
CA GLN A 152 -14.07 10.18 1.43
C GLN A 152 -13.43 11.57 1.40
N SER A 153 -12.50 11.81 0.49
CA SER A 153 -11.87 13.12 0.33
C SER A 153 -11.29 13.32 -1.07
N ASP A 154 -10.98 14.58 -1.40
CA ASP A 154 -10.48 15.04 -2.70
C ASP A 154 -9.05 15.58 -2.59
N ARG A 155 -8.23 14.99 -1.70
CA ARG A 155 -6.87 15.49 -1.48
C ARG A 155 -5.88 14.97 -2.52
N GLY A 156 -6.09 13.71 -2.90
CA GLY A 156 -5.19 12.98 -3.75
C GLY A 156 -3.84 12.69 -3.09
N THR A 157 -3.19 11.66 -3.53
CA THR A 157 -1.97 11.13 -2.93
C THR A 157 -0.75 11.39 -3.81
N ALA A 158 0.40 11.67 -3.19
CA ALA A 158 1.68 11.76 -3.85
C ALA A 158 2.04 10.39 -4.45
N PRO A 159 2.52 10.32 -5.69
CA PRO A 159 3.05 9.09 -6.24
C PRO A 159 4.28 8.64 -5.43
N ASP A 160 4.53 7.35 -5.44
CA ASP A 160 5.74 6.73 -4.89
C ASP A 160 5.93 6.82 -3.36
N VAL A 161 4.95 7.39 -2.63
CA VAL A 161 4.98 7.45 -1.17
C VAL A 161 3.77 6.68 -0.62
N PRO A 162 3.96 5.43 -0.16
CA PRO A 162 2.87 4.66 0.41
C PRO A 162 2.35 5.31 1.70
N ALA A 163 1.06 5.10 1.95
CA ALA A 163 0.48 5.52 3.22
C ALA A 163 0.91 4.59 4.37
N ILE A 164 0.93 5.13 5.57
CA ILE A 164 1.31 4.42 6.79
C ILE A 164 0.17 4.46 7.79
N ARG A 165 -0.08 3.35 8.46
CA ARG A 165 -0.99 3.30 9.61
C ARG A 165 -0.21 3.65 10.87
N ALA A 166 -0.68 4.63 11.62
CA ALA A 166 -0.05 5.13 12.82
C ALA A 166 -1.10 5.70 13.78
N GLY A 167 -1.03 5.37 15.05
CA GLY A 167 -1.89 5.94 16.09
C GLY A 167 -3.40 5.87 15.77
N GLY A 168 -3.89 4.79 15.15
CA GLY A 168 -5.27 4.62 14.75
C GLY A 168 -5.72 5.47 13.55
N ALA A 169 -4.79 6.12 12.85
CA ALA A 169 -4.98 6.88 11.63
C ALA A 169 -4.23 6.29 10.45
N VAL A 170 -4.57 6.71 9.25
CA VAL A 170 -3.76 6.49 8.05
C VAL A 170 -3.11 7.81 7.65
N LEU A 171 -1.80 7.84 7.65
CA LEU A 171 -0.99 8.99 7.29
C LEU A 171 -0.55 8.86 5.84
N PHE A 172 -0.77 9.88 5.03
CA PHE A 172 -0.35 9.89 3.62
C PHE A 172 0.09 11.28 3.15
N MET A 173 0.97 11.32 2.18
CA MET A 173 1.37 12.58 1.56
C MET A 173 0.36 12.98 0.49
N GLN A 174 -0.15 14.21 0.59
CA GLN A 174 -1.03 14.79 -0.43
C GLN A 174 -0.27 14.92 -1.76
N LYS A 175 -0.97 14.90 -2.88
CA LYS A 175 -0.48 14.81 -4.28
C LYS A 175 0.79 15.61 -4.63
N ALA A 176 1.03 16.74 -3.97
CA ALA A 176 2.24 17.56 -4.19
C ALA A 176 3.43 17.14 -3.30
N GLY A 177 3.29 16.10 -2.47
CA GLY A 177 4.33 15.59 -1.57
C GLY A 177 4.71 16.52 -0.40
N ARG A 178 3.96 17.62 -0.19
CA ARG A 178 4.32 18.66 0.79
C ARG A 178 3.47 18.69 2.05
N LYS A 179 2.27 18.10 2.00
CA LYS A 179 1.35 18.08 3.12
C LYS A 179 1.11 16.65 3.56
N LEU A 180 1.38 16.38 4.82
CA LEU A 180 0.99 15.12 5.47
C LEU A 180 -0.46 15.21 5.87
N ARG A 181 -1.27 14.27 5.40
CA ARG A 181 -2.68 14.13 5.76
C ARG A 181 -2.86 13.02 6.77
N GLU A 182 -3.61 13.33 7.82
CA GLU A 182 -4.10 12.39 8.80
C GLU A 182 -5.52 12.01 8.44
N MET A 183 -5.71 10.77 7.96
CA MET A 183 -7.03 10.24 7.64
C MET A 183 -7.54 9.42 8.80
N ARG A 184 -8.55 9.93 9.48
CA ARG A 184 -9.15 9.33 10.68
C ARG A 184 -10.67 9.33 10.56
N TYR A 185 -11.28 8.27 11.04
CA TYR A 185 -12.74 8.22 11.11
C TYR A 185 -13.27 9.23 12.13
N ALA A 186 -14.18 10.08 11.68
CA ALA A 186 -14.90 11.05 12.50
C ALA A 186 -16.32 10.53 12.77
N TYR A 187 -16.56 10.11 14.00
CA TYR A 187 -17.85 9.52 14.40
C TYR A 187 -19.02 10.49 14.18
N ASP A 188 -18.81 11.77 14.47
CA ASP A 188 -19.84 12.81 14.34
C ASP A 188 -20.31 13.03 12.90
N ALA A 189 -19.42 12.78 11.94
CA ALA A 189 -19.68 12.94 10.51
C ALA A 189 -20.01 11.63 9.80
N ASP A 190 -19.86 10.49 10.50
CA ASP A 190 -19.91 9.13 9.92
C ASP A 190 -19.08 9.00 8.64
N ALA A 191 -17.91 9.63 8.64
CA ALA A 191 -17.00 9.70 7.49
C ALA A 191 -15.54 9.82 7.93
N TYR A 192 -14.62 9.56 7.00
CA TYR A 192 -13.22 9.85 7.24
C TYR A 192 -12.91 11.34 7.02
N SER A 193 -12.29 11.97 8.00
CA SER A 193 -11.71 13.30 7.87
C SER A 193 -10.25 13.22 7.45
N THR A 194 -9.74 14.25 6.76
CA THR A 194 -8.34 14.34 6.30
C THR A 194 -7.72 15.64 6.82
N ALA A 195 -7.32 15.64 8.10
CA ALA A 195 -6.66 16.80 8.72
C ALA A 195 -5.24 17.03 8.14
N ASP A 196 -4.79 18.28 8.19
CA ASP A 196 -3.43 18.66 7.79
C ASP A 196 -2.50 18.60 9.01
N ALA A 197 -1.64 17.59 9.07
CA ALA A 197 -0.67 17.43 10.16
C ALA A 197 0.58 18.33 9.99
N THR A 198 0.70 19.04 8.87
CA THR A 198 1.83 19.94 8.56
C THR A 198 1.47 21.42 8.67
N ILE A 199 0.25 21.78 9.01
CA ILE A 199 -0.26 23.15 8.92
C ILE A 199 0.59 24.21 9.66
N LEU A 200 1.17 23.86 10.79
CA LEU A 200 2.04 24.74 11.57
C LEU A 200 3.53 24.60 11.21
N SER A 201 3.87 23.67 10.33
CA SER A 201 5.26 23.26 10.05
C SER A 201 5.52 23.06 8.55
N GLU A 202 4.81 23.75 7.68
CA GLU A 202 4.92 23.62 6.21
C GLU A 202 6.34 23.82 5.67
N HIS A 203 7.16 24.61 6.37
CA HIS A 203 8.56 24.86 6.01
C HIS A 203 9.44 23.61 6.15
N ILE A 204 9.08 22.67 7.02
CA ILE A 204 9.84 21.42 7.23
C ILE A 204 9.70 20.50 6.03
N THR A 205 8.49 20.37 5.49
CA THR A 205 8.17 19.50 4.35
C THR A 205 8.22 20.21 3.00
N ALA A 206 8.69 21.49 2.97
CA ALA A 206 8.62 22.34 1.77
C ALA A 206 9.30 21.76 0.53
N GLY A 207 10.33 20.92 0.70
CA GLY A 207 11.04 20.24 -0.39
C GLY A 207 10.36 18.98 -0.92
N GLY A 208 9.17 18.63 -0.40
CA GLY A 208 8.49 17.36 -0.68
C GLY A 208 9.08 16.19 0.11
N VAL A 209 8.24 15.26 0.50
CA VAL A 209 8.62 14.02 1.20
C VAL A 209 8.57 12.86 0.21
N THR A 210 9.61 12.05 0.20
CA THR A 210 9.81 10.95 -0.77
C THR A 210 9.71 9.57 -0.15
N ALA A 211 9.85 9.46 1.18
CA ALA A 211 9.68 8.21 1.91
C ALA A 211 9.15 8.49 3.30
N LEU A 212 8.42 7.54 3.86
CA LEU A 212 7.90 7.55 5.22
C LEU A 212 8.22 6.21 5.90
N ALA A 213 8.48 6.25 7.22
CA ALA A 213 8.59 5.08 8.08
C ALA A 213 8.01 5.39 9.45
N TRP A 214 7.36 4.42 10.09
CA TRP A 214 6.74 4.55 11.40
C TRP A 214 7.48 3.70 12.43
N CYS A 215 7.96 4.32 13.49
CA CYS A 215 8.45 3.67 14.70
C CYS A 215 7.39 3.84 15.78
N GLU A 216 6.85 2.74 16.30
CA GLU A 216 5.79 2.76 17.29
C GLU A 216 6.36 2.83 18.71
N GLU A 217 7.45 2.10 18.96
CA GLU A 217 8.08 1.97 20.28
C GLU A 217 9.47 2.61 20.32
N PRO A 218 9.83 3.31 21.42
CA PRO A 218 9.05 3.61 22.63
C PRO A 218 8.07 4.77 22.47
N ASP A 219 8.26 5.60 21.48
CA ASP A 219 7.44 6.79 21.20
C ASP A 219 6.95 6.76 19.76
N GLY A 220 5.68 7.09 19.54
CA GLY A 220 5.09 7.15 18.21
C GLY A 220 5.75 8.20 17.30
N LEU A 221 6.74 7.78 16.51
CA LEU A 221 7.53 8.65 15.64
C LEU A 221 7.34 8.30 14.17
N LEU A 222 6.80 9.23 13.39
CA LEU A 222 6.85 9.13 11.94
C LEU A 222 8.12 9.80 11.43
N TYR A 223 8.94 9.02 10.75
CA TYR A 223 10.10 9.56 10.03
C TYR A 223 9.77 9.79 8.57
N GLY A 224 10.39 10.80 7.98
CA GLY A 224 10.26 11.13 6.57
C GLY A 224 11.58 11.54 5.95
N VAL A 225 11.78 11.20 4.68
CA VAL A 225 12.88 11.70 3.87
C VAL A 225 12.38 12.82 2.99
N ARG A 226 13.01 13.99 3.07
CA ARG A 226 12.71 15.11 2.18
C ARG A 226 13.49 14.97 0.86
N GLY A 227 12.97 15.53 -0.22
CA GLY A 227 13.57 15.42 -1.55
C GLY A 227 15.03 15.88 -1.68
N ASP A 228 15.52 16.68 -0.74
CA ASP A 228 16.94 17.06 -0.63
C ASP A 228 17.78 16.10 0.24
N GLY A 229 17.16 15.03 0.76
CA GLY A 229 17.80 14.04 1.61
C GLY A 229 17.88 14.42 3.08
N ALA A 230 17.16 15.45 3.52
CA ALA A 230 17.03 15.76 4.95
C ALA A 230 16.10 14.74 5.62
N LEU A 231 16.52 14.23 6.77
CA LEU A 231 15.69 13.37 7.62
C LEU A 231 14.76 14.25 8.46
N LEU A 232 13.50 13.90 8.47
CA LEU A 232 12.44 14.57 9.25
C LEU A 232 11.86 13.59 10.25
N SER A 233 11.36 14.11 11.38
CA SER A 233 10.50 13.33 12.27
C SER A 233 9.26 14.12 12.67
N LEU A 234 8.20 13.39 12.98
CA LEU A 234 6.97 13.90 13.56
C LEU A 234 6.62 13.02 14.76
N THR A 235 6.63 13.60 15.96
CA THR A 235 5.99 12.98 17.12
C THR A 235 4.49 13.05 16.92
N PHE A 236 3.85 11.88 16.84
CA PHE A 236 2.45 11.78 16.49
C PHE A 236 1.64 11.05 17.56
N GLU A 237 1.05 11.84 18.46
CA GLU A 237 0.16 11.39 19.53
C GLU A 237 -1.21 12.09 19.39
N PRO A 238 -2.06 11.59 18.49
CA PRO A 238 -3.29 12.30 18.13
C PRO A 238 -4.28 12.41 19.29
N ASP A 239 -4.31 11.43 20.20
CA ASP A 239 -5.22 11.46 21.36
C ASP A 239 -4.85 12.53 22.38
N GLN A 240 -3.55 12.85 22.45
CA GLN A 240 -3.01 13.96 23.26
C GLN A 240 -2.88 15.26 22.45
N ARG A 241 -3.26 15.25 21.16
CA ARG A 241 -3.12 16.36 20.22
C ARG A 241 -1.69 16.81 20.00
N VAL A 242 -0.72 15.92 20.17
CA VAL A 242 0.68 16.20 19.90
C VAL A 242 1.00 15.95 18.42
N ARG A 243 1.53 16.95 17.77
CA ARG A 243 2.06 16.92 16.41
C ARG A 243 3.28 17.83 16.35
N ALA A 244 4.44 17.27 16.69
CA ALA A 244 5.70 18.04 16.80
C ALA A 244 6.68 17.58 15.72
N TRP A 245 6.98 18.48 14.80
CA TRP A 245 7.91 18.23 13.70
C TRP A 245 9.33 18.64 14.08
N ALA A 246 10.31 17.81 13.71
CA ALA A 246 11.72 18.10 13.80
C ALA A 246 12.46 17.75 12.49
N ARG A 247 13.62 18.37 12.32
CA ARG A 247 14.55 18.08 11.23
C ARG A 247 15.87 17.61 11.82
N HIS A 248 16.37 16.51 11.30
CA HIS A 248 17.62 15.90 11.76
C HIS A 248 18.75 16.14 10.76
N SER A 249 19.96 16.28 11.31
CA SER A 249 21.19 16.31 10.53
C SER A 249 21.93 15.00 10.78
N VAL A 250 22.07 14.18 9.76
CA VAL A 250 22.75 12.89 9.85
C VAL A 250 24.20 13.07 9.39
N GLY A 251 24.99 13.79 10.18
CA GLY A 251 26.43 14.01 9.95
C GLY A 251 26.79 14.46 8.52
N GLY A 252 25.96 15.34 7.90
CA GLY A 252 26.16 15.82 6.54
C GLY A 252 25.84 14.83 5.43
N ALA A 253 25.24 13.68 5.76
CA ALA A 253 24.76 12.73 4.76
C ALA A 253 23.50 13.21 4.06
N VAL A 254 23.27 12.67 2.86
CA VAL A 254 22.00 12.73 2.14
C VAL A 254 21.30 11.39 2.37
N VAL A 255 20.16 11.39 3.05
CA VAL A 255 19.36 10.18 3.26
C VAL A 255 18.59 9.88 1.99
N GLU A 256 18.67 8.64 1.49
CA GLU A 256 18.03 8.20 0.25
C GLU A 256 16.82 7.27 0.51
N SER A 257 16.85 6.49 1.59
CA SER A 257 15.79 5.56 1.96
C SER A 257 15.76 5.34 3.46
N ILE A 258 14.60 4.99 4.01
CA ILE A 258 14.39 4.66 5.41
C ILE A 258 13.48 3.44 5.56
N ALA A 259 13.68 2.69 6.66
CA ALA A 259 12.80 1.61 7.08
C ALA A 259 12.81 1.52 8.61
N ALA A 260 11.65 1.31 9.22
CA ALA A 260 11.53 0.99 10.64
C ALA A 260 11.55 -0.53 10.83
N ILE A 261 12.36 -1.02 11.73
CA ILE A 261 12.53 -2.45 12.01
C ILE A 261 12.57 -2.62 13.53
N PRO A 262 11.76 -3.52 14.12
CA PRO A 262 11.89 -3.81 15.55
C PRO A 262 13.31 -4.26 15.91
N ASN A 263 13.83 -3.80 17.04
CA ASN A 263 15.12 -4.25 17.53
C ASN A 263 15.07 -5.74 17.90
N PRO A 264 16.22 -6.43 17.99
CA PRO A 264 16.25 -7.87 18.28
C PRO A 264 15.59 -8.27 19.60
N ASP A 265 15.56 -7.38 20.57
CA ASP A 265 14.98 -7.61 21.90
C ASP A 265 13.45 -7.33 21.91
N GLY A 266 12.89 -6.74 20.85
CA GLY A 266 11.48 -6.40 20.73
C GLY A 266 11.02 -5.29 21.68
N THR A 267 11.94 -4.45 22.16
CA THR A 267 11.66 -3.39 23.15
C THR A 267 11.53 -2.01 22.51
N ALA A 268 12.00 -1.85 21.27
CA ALA A 268 11.96 -0.59 20.53
C ALA A 268 12.06 -0.84 19.03
N ASP A 269 11.69 0.16 18.24
CA ASP A 269 11.91 0.19 16.81
C ASP A 269 13.18 0.97 16.49
N GLU A 270 13.97 0.45 15.56
CA GLU A 270 15.15 1.10 15.02
C GLU A 270 14.84 1.70 13.65
N LEU A 271 15.26 2.94 13.45
CA LEU A 271 15.19 3.54 12.12
C LEU A 271 16.46 3.23 11.34
N TRP A 272 16.33 2.36 10.34
CA TRP A 272 17.39 2.04 9.40
C TRP A 272 17.34 2.98 8.21
N LEU A 273 18.51 3.40 7.72
CA LEU A 273 18.60 4.37 6.63
C LEU A 273 19.76 4.05 5.67
N ILE A 274 19.58 4.42 4.42
CA ILE A 274 20.65 4.48 3.43
C ILE A 274 21.14 5.92 3.36
N ALA A 275 22.35 6.13 3.86
CA ALA A 275 23.01 7.44 3.91
C ALA A 275 24.08 7.54 2.81
N ARG A 276 23.94 8.51 1.91
CA ARG A 276 24.96 8.81 0.91
C ARG A 276 25.90 9.88 1.45
N ARG A 277 27.17 9.50 1.60
CA ARG A 277 28.23 10.37 2.15
C ARG A 277 29.38 10.55 1.17
N THR A 278 30.01 11.72 1.21
CA THR A 278 31.27 11.99 0.51
C THR A 278 32.38 12.14 1.53
N ILE A 279 33.27 11.18 1.60
CA ILE A 279 34.38 11.13 2.53
C ILE A 279 35.69 11.10 1.73
N GLY A 280 36.59 12.04 1.98
CA GLY A 280 37.86 12.11 1.24
C GLY A 280 37.69 12.28 -0.28
N GLY A 281 36.60 12.92 -0.73
CA GLY A 281 36.28 13.09 -2.16
C GLY A 281 35.62 11.88 -2.83
N VAL A 282 35.40 10.79 -2.09
CA VAL A 282 34.73 9.59 -2.60
C VAL A 282 33.31 9.53 -2.05
N THR A 283 32.32 9.39 -2.95
CA THR A 283 30.92 9.23 -2.58
C THR A 283 30.55 7.75 -2.47
N ARG A 284 30.00 7.36 -1.33
CA ARG A 284 29.54 5.99 -1.05
C ARG A 284 28.18 6.04 -0.34
N ARG A 285 27.46 4.91 -0.40
CA ARG A 285 26.26 4.63 0.36
C ARG A 285 26.60 3.74 1.54
N HIS A 286 26.08 4.12 2.70
CA HIS A 286 26.23 3.37 3.95
C HIS A 286 24.84 2.98 4.46
N ILE A 287 24.74 1.80 5.05
CA ILE A 287 23.58 1.40 5.81
C ILE A 287 23.85 1.79 7.24
N GLU A 288 23.03 2.65 7.79
CA GLU A 288 23.12 3.18 9.14
C GLU A 288 21.80 2.95 9.87
N PHE A 289 21.81 2.98 11.19
CA PHE A 289 20.58 2.97 11.97
C PHE A 289 20.64 4.05 13.06
N ILE A 290 19.46 4.49 13.50
CA ILE A 290 19.29 5.39 14.63
C ILE A 290 18.74 4.55 15.77
N GLU A 291 19.46 4.50 16.88
CA GLU A 291 19.02 3.83 18.10
C GLU A 291 17.90 4.62 18.77
N ALA A 292 16.98 3.93 19.43
CA ALA A 292 16.01 4.55 20.31
C ALA A 292 16.72 5.35 21.42
N GLN A 293 16.14 6.43 21.84
CA GLN A 293 16.74 7.52 22.63
C GLN A 293 17.32 7.15 24.03
N ASP A 294 17.19 5.89 24.46
CA ASP A 294 17.57 5.47 25.82
C ASP A 294 18.97 4.84 25.96
N SER A 295 19.81 4.91 24.93
CA SER A 295 21.17 4.33 24.96
C SER A 295 22.16 5.08 25.83
N GLY A 296 21.78 6.23 26.41
CA GLY A 296 22.67 7.10 27.18
C GLY A 296 23.80 7.73 26.35
N HIS A 297 23.83 7.48 25.06
CA HIS A 297 24.78 8.04 24.11
C HIS A 297 24.07 9.09 23.24
N HIS A 298 24.54 10.30 23.26
CA HIS A 298 24.03 11.38 22.41
C HIS A 298 24.51 11.24 20.94
N VAL A 299 24.51 10.04 20.42
CA VAL A 299 24.92 9.75 19.03
C VAL A 299 23.67 9.35 18.27
N ASP A 300 23.31 10.13 17.28
CA ASP A 300 22.06 9.97 16.52
C ASP A 300 22.09 8.81 15.52
N ALA A 301 23.24 8.19 15.27
CA ALA A 301 23.35 7.07 14.32
C ALA A 301 24.59 6.20 14.59
N GLY A 302 24.43 4.90 14.46
CA GLY A 302 25.52 3.91 14.40
C GLY A 302 25.82 3.49 12.96
N LEU A 303 27.10 3.43 12.59
CA LEU A 303 27.54 2.91 11.30
C LEU A 303 27.73 1.41 11.40
N LEU A 304 27.01 0.63 10.62
CA LEU A 304 27.06 -0.82 10.68
C LEU A 304 27.90 -1.46 9.60
N TYR A 305 28.07 -0.82 8.44
CA TYR A 305 28.78 -1.39 7.30
C TYR A 305 29.39 -0.34 6.37
N GLU A 306 30.60 -0.61 5.91
CA GLU A 306 31.25 0.07 4.79
C GLU A 306 31.05 -0.69 3.47
#